data_9045b1561cb51ab371b7bb487f3fa568
#
_entry.id   9045b1561cb51ab371b7bb487f3fa568
#
_cell.length_a   1.000
_cell.length_b   1.000
_cell.length_c   1.000
_cell.angle_alpha   90.00
_cell.angle_beta   90.00
_cell.angle_gamma   90.00
#
_symmetry.space_group_name_H-M   'P 1'
#
loop_
_entity.id
_entity.type
_entity.pdbx_description
1 polymer ?
#
loop_
_entity_poly.entity_id
_entity_poly.type
_entity_poly.pdbx_seq_one_letter_code
_entity_poly.pdbx_strand_id
1 'polypeptide(L)'
;MKNYTILFPGQGSQSIGMMDSFSTNTIVKSTFDEAAEHLKKDFWSMVALENSAIHQTENTQPIMLISGIALWRLLGSLGINKPISLAGHSLGEFTALVAAGVISFTEALDLVTQRAKLMQSAVPDQVGAMAAILGLEDEAVVRVCQAVQSDEVMEPVNFNSPGQVVIAGHRNLIEQSLDSFKEAGAK
;
A
#
# COMPACT_ATOMS: atom_id res chain seq x y z
N MET A 1 1.92 30.43 9.41
CA MET A 1 2.30 29.00 9.41
C MET A 1 2.05 28.46 8.03
N LYS A 2 2.91 27.57 7.51
CA LYS A 2 2.70 27.00 6.15
C LYS A 2 1.59 25.95 6.22
N ASN A 3 0.68 25.98 5.27
CA ASN A 3 -0.30 24.93 5.05
C ASN A 3 0.43 23.69 4.49
N TYR A 4 0.05 22.49 4.94
CA TYR A 4 0.62 21.25 4.46
C TYR A 4 -0.44 20.14 4.39
N THR A 5 -0.18 19.16 3.56
CA THR A 5 -0.98 17.94 3.41
C THR A 5 -0.15 16.74 3.88
N ILE A 6 -0.76 15.77 4.52
CA ILE A 6 -0.13 14.49 4.81
C ILE A 6 -0.62 13.46 3.80
N LEU A 7 0.33 12.73 3.23
CA LEU A 7 0.08 11.63 2.32
C LEU A 7 0.46 10.31 3.02
N PHE A 8 -0.46 9.37 3.06
CA PHE A 8 -0.22 8.03 3.61
C PHE A 8 0.07 7.05 2.46
N PRO A 9 1.21 6.36 2.50
CA PRO A 9 1.59 5.43 1.45
C PRO A 9 0.74 4.16 1.47
N GLY A 10 0.68 3.49 0.33
CA GLY A 10 0.08 2.18 0.17
C GLY A 10 1.06 1.02 0.37
N GLN A 11 0.59 -0.19 0.05
CA GLN A 11 1.41 -1.39 -0.03
C GLN A 11 2.54 -1.21 -1.05
N GLY A 12 3.73 -1.74 -0.73
CA GLY A 12 4.97 -1.57 -1.50
C GLY A 12 5.96 -0.59 -0.87
N SER A 13 5.51 0.22 0.10
CA SER A 13 6.38 1.19 0.81
C SER A 13 6.99 0.62 2.09
N GLN A 14 6.62 -0.60 2.49
CA GLN A 14 7.16 -1.25 3.68
C GLN A 14 8.62 -1.69 3.46
N SER A 15 9.40 -1.59 4.51
CA SER A 15 10.77 -2.12 4.57
C SER A 15 11.08 -2.64 5.97
N ILE A 16 11.93 -3.65 6.04
CA ILE A 16 12.46 -4.13 7.31
C ILE A 16 13.23 -2.98 7.97
N GLY A 17 13.05 -2.82 9.29
CA GLY A 17 13.69 -1.74 10.04
C GLY A 17 13.04 -0.37 9.87
N MET A 18 11.93 -0.24 9.14
CA MET A 18 11.28 1.07 8.90
C MET A 18 10.83 1.80 10.18
N MET A 19 10.70 1.07 11.29
CA MET A 19 10.31 1.63 12.60
C MET A 19 11.47 1.66 13.61
N ASP A 20 12.70 1.29 13.25
CA ASP A 20 13.83 1.17 14.19
C ASP A 20 14.16 2.48 14.91
N SER A 21 14.15 3.60 14.20
CA SER A 21 14.37 4.93 14.78
C SER A 21 13.34 5.32 15.86
N PHE A 22 12.22 4.60 15.93
CA PHE A 22 11.13 4.84 16.88
C PHE A 22 11.02 3.73 17.95
N SER A 23 11.98 2.80 18.01
CA SER A 23 11.94 1.61 18.87
C SER A 23 11.82 1.90 20.37
N THR A 24 12.27 3.07 20.81
CA THR A 24 12.14 3.53 22.21
C THR A 24 10.98 4.51 22.44
N ASN A 25 10.24 4.87 21.38
CA ASN A 25 9.14 5.82 21.51
C ASN A 25 7.88 5.15 22.03
N THR A 26 7.38 5.63 23.19
CA THR A 26 6.25 5.02 23.91
C THR A 26 4.94 5.10 23.13
N ILE A 27 4.69 6.19 22.38
CA ILE A 27 3.46 6.36 21.57
C ILE A 27 3.46 5.38 20.40
N VAL A 28 4.60 5.23 19.76
CA VAL A 28 4.75 4.28 18.66
C VAL A 28 4.57 2.84 19.16
N LYS A 29 5.26 2.48 20.24
CA LYS A 29 5.15 1.15 20.84
C LYS A 29 3.72 0.84 21.26
N SER A 30 3.06 1.75 22.00
CA SER A 30 1.68 1.53 22.47
C SER A 30 0.68 1.39 21.33
N THR A 31 0.93 2.00 20.16
CA THR A 31 0.06 1.82 18.99
C THR A 31 0.22 0.43 18.38
N PHE A 32 1.44 -0.10 18.33
CA PHE A 32 1.67 -1.49 17.92
C PHE A 32 1.10 -2.49 18.94
N ASP A 33 1.24 -2.21 20.24
CA ASP A 33 0.69 -3.06 21.31
C ASP A 33 -0.85 -3.11 21.24
N GLU A 34 -1.53 -1.96 21.02
CA GLU A 34 -2.98 -1.88 20.81
C GLU A 34 -3.42 -2.76 19.62
N ALA A 35 -2.71 -2.68 18.50
CA ALA A 35 -3.00 -3.50 17.33
C ALA A 35 -2.74 -4.99 17.58
N ALA A 36 -1.64 -5.31 18.29
CA ALA A 36 -1.30 -6.68 18.65
C ALA A 36 -2.33 -7.29 19.61
N GLU A 37 -2.84 -6.51 20.56
CA GLU A 37 -3.91 -6.95 21.46
C GLU A 37 -5.22 -7.19 20.70
N HIS A 38 -5.58 -6.31 19.76
CA HIS A 38 -6.81 -6.42 18.97
C HIS A 38 -6.79 -7.62 18.02
N LEU A 39 -5.74 -7.73 17.21
CA LEU A 39 -5.62 -8.78 16.18
C LEU A 39 -4.96 -10.08 16.66
N LYS A 40 -4.52 -10.13 17.95
CA LYS A 40 -3.80 -11.28 18.53
C LYS A 40 -2.55 -11.69 17.73
N LYS A 41 -1.80 -10.69 17.21
CA LYS A 41 -0.66 -10.89 16.34
C LYS A 41 0.44 -9.85 16.62
N ASP A 42 1.70 -10.31 16.76
CA ASP A 42 2.85 -9.43 16.98
C ASP A 42 3.33 -8.83 15.65
N PHE A 43 2.92 -7.59 15.38
CA PHE A 43 3.36 -6.85 14.20
C PHE A 43 4.70 -6.13 14.41
N TRP A 44 5.08 -5.86 15.68
CA TRP A 44 6.34 -5.19 15.95
C TRP A 44 7.54 -6.04 15.51
N SER A 45 7.53 -7.33 15.85
CA SER A 45 8.60 -8.24 15.44
C SER A 45 8.75 -8.35 13.92
N MET A 46 7.68 -8.14 13.16
CA MET A 46 7.71 -8.19 11.69
C MET A 46 8.38 -6.98 11.05
N VAL A 47 8.34 -5.81 11.70
CA VAL A 47 8.98 -4.60 11.18
C VAL A 47 10.41 -4.41 11.68
N ALA A 48 10.76 -5.01 12.82
CA ALA A 48 12.06 -4.85 13.49
C ALA A 48 13.07 -5.95 13.17
N LEU A 49 12.63 -7.13 12.74
CA LEU A 49 13.51 -8.27 12.45
C LEU A 49 13.56 -8.54 10.95
N GLU A 50 14.66 -9.15 10.49
CA GLU A 50 14.77 -9.69 9.13
C GLU A 50 13.73 -10.81 8.92
N ASN A 51 12.51 -10.41 8.68
CA ASN A 51 11.39 -11.32 8.53
C ASN A 51 10.66 -11.03 7.21
N SER A 52 10.73 -11.96 6.26
CA SER A 52 10.04 -11.85 4.97
C SER A 52 8.51 -11.78 5.08
N ALA A 53 7.95 -12.09 6.25
CA ALA A 53 6.51 -12.01 6.51
C ALA A 53 5.95 -10.59 6.32
N ILE A 54 6.76 -9.53 6.43
CA ILE A 54 6.36 -8.15 6.15
C ILE A 54 5.86 -7.96 4.70
N HIS A 55 6.31 -8.80 3.76
CA HIS A 55 5.94 -8.71 2.34
C HIS A 55 4.71 -9.54 1.96
N GLN A 56 4.18 -10.33 2.89
CA GLN A 56 2.91 -11.03 2.67
C GLN A 56 1.75 -10.05 2.80
N THR A 57 0.88 -9.97 1.78
CA THR A 57 -0.23 -8.99 1.71
C THR A 57 -1.07 -8.94 2.99
N GLU A 58 -1.34 -10.10 3.59
CA GLU A 58 -2.11 -10.21 4.84
C GLU A 58 -1.42 -9.58 6.06
N ASN A 59 -0.09 -9.41 6.02
CA ASN A 59 0.69 -8.73 7.05
C ASN A 59 0.98 -7.29 6.67
N THR A 60 1.33 -7.06 5.40
CA THR A 60 1.71 -5.74 4.89
C THR A 60 0.63 -4.69 5.15
N GLN A 61 -0.64 -5.02 4.85
CA GLN A 61 -1.71 -4.03 4.97
C GLN A 61 -1.94 -3.60 6.43
N PRO A 62 -2.11 -4.50 7.42
CA PRO A 62 -2.16 -4.07 8.82
C PRO A 62 -0.91 -3.34 9.29
N ILE A 63 0.29 -3.81 8.93
CA ILE A 63 1.57 -3.17 9.31
C ILE A 63 1.64 -1.72 8.82
N MET A 64 1.27 -1.46 7.58
CA MET A 64 1.29 -0.12 7.01
C MET A 64 0.28 0.82 7.70
N LEU A 65 -0.93 0.33 8.00
CA LEU A 65 -1.91 1.09 8.79
C LEU A 65 -1.38 1.41 10.19
N ILE A 66 -0.87 0.40 10.91
CA ILE A 66 -0.34 0.55 12.27
C ILE A 66 0.79 1.57 12.30
N SER A 67 1.77 1.42 11.39
CA SER A 67 2.92 2.32 11.29
C SER A 67 2.49 3.76 10.97
N GLY A 68 1.57 3.94 10.02
CA GLY A 68 1.04 5.25 9.66
C GLY A 68 0.32 5.94 10.81
N ILE A 69 -0.52 5.20 11.57
CA ILE A 69 -1.23 5.74 12.74
C ILE A 69 -0.28 5.98 13.91
N ALA A 70 0.73 5.12 14.12
CA ALA A 70 1.75 5.35 15.14
C ALA A 70 2.50 6.68 14.90
N LEU A 71 2.92 6.93 13.66
CA LEU A 71 3.58 8.18 13.28
C LEU A 71 2.61 9.38 13.34
N TRP A 72 1.36 9.20 12.96
CA TRP A 72 0.32 10.23 13.09
C TRP A 72 0.09 10.65 14.54
N ARG A 73 -0.03 9.69 15.46
CA ARG A 73 -0.17 9.93 16.89
C ARG A 73 1.07 10.62 17.47
N LEU A 74 2.26 10.18 17.05
CA LEU A 74 3.52 10.82 17.44
C LEU A 74 3.56 12.27 16.98
N LEU A 75 3.21 12.55 15.74
CA LEU A 75 3.17 13.89 15.16
C LEU A 75 2.24 14.81 15.99
N GLY A 76 1.06 14.30 16.35
CA GLY A 76 0.10 15.02 17.18
C GLY A 76 0.66 15.35 18.59
N SER A 77 1.45 14.43 19.18
CA SER A 77 2.06 14.65 20.50
C SER A 77 3.14 15.73 20.51
N LEU A 78 3.76 16.01 19.36
CA LEU A 78 4.77 17.06 19.19
C LEU A 78 4.14 18.46 19.04
N GLY A 79 2.82 18.57 19.10
CA GLY A 79 2.13 19.86 18.98
C GLY A 79 2.20 20.48 17.57
N ILE A 80 2.47 19.67 16.55
CA ILE A 80 2.46 20.12 15.16
C ILE A 80 1.04 20.48 14.76
N ASN A 81 0.88 21.61 14.06
CA ASN A 81 -0.43 22.07 13.61
C ASN A 81 -1.11 21.01 12.74
N LYS A 82 -2.44 20.96 12.82
CA LYS A 82 -3.21 20.05 11.96
C LYS A 82 -2.97 20.37 10.48
N PRO A 83 -2.81 19.35 9.63
CA PRO A 83 -2.74 19.53 8.19
C PRO A 83 -4.07 20.07 7.66
N ILE A 84 -4.03 20.73 6.51
CA ILE A 84 -5.24 21.22 5.82
C ILE A 84 -5.99 20.07 5.12
N SER A 85 -5.29 19.00 4.78
CA SER A 85 -5.85 17.81 4.16
C SER A 85 -5.01 16.57 4.45
N LEU A 86 -5.67 15.43 4.34
CA LEU A 86 -5.08 14.10 4.46
C LEU A 86 -5.44 13.34 3.18
N ALA A 87 -4.51 12.59 2.63
CA ALA A 87 -4.78 11.71 1.50
C ALA A 87 -3.99 10.40 1.66
N GLY A 88 -4.44 9.35 1.00
CA GLY A 88 -3.78 8.07 1.02
C GLY A 88 -3.97 7.31 -0.28
N HIS A 89 -2.96 6.56 -0.69
CA HIS A 89 -3.03 5.71 -1.86
C HIS A 89 -3.44 4.29 -1.47
N SER A 90 -4.55 3.78 -2.05
CA SER A 90 -5.03 2.42 -1.81
C SER A 90 -5.20 2.13 -0.30
N LEU A 91 -4.34 1.30 0.29
CA LEU A 91 -4.32 1.06 1.74
C LEU A 91 -4.15 2.35 2.57
N GLY A 92 -3.34 3.29 2.10
CA GLY A 92 -3.11 4.57 2.79
C GLY A 92 -4.38 5.40 2.98
N GLU A 93 -5.42 5.17 2.19
CA GLU A 93 -6.74 5.81 2.37
C GLU A 93 -7.36 5.42 3.72
N PHE A 94 -7.27 4.16 4.13
CA PHE A 94 -7.73 3.73 5.46
C PHE A 94 -6.97 4.44 6.57
N THR A 95 -5.65 4.63 6.41
CA THR A 95 -4.85 5.41 7.36
C THR A 95 -5.31 6.87 7.42
N ALA A 96 -5.60 7.47 6.27
CA ALA A 96 -6.12 8.84 6.19
C ALA A 96 -7.51 8.96 6.85
N LEU A 97 -8.40 7.99 6.67
CA LEU A 97 -9.72 7.96 7.30
C LEU A 97 -9.64 7.86 8.83
N VAL A 98 -8.74 7.02 9.37
CA VAL A 98 -8.48 6.96 10.82
C VAL A 98 -7.89 8.28 11.32
N ALA A 99 -6.90 8.83 10.64
CA ALA A 99 -6.28 10.10 11.01
C ALA A 99 -7.27 11.28 11.00
N ALA A 100 -8.27 11.22 10.09
CA ALA A 100 -9.36 12.19 10.00
C ALA A 100 -10.48 11.95 11.05
N GLY A 101 -10.46 10.83 11.78
CA GLY A 101 -11.48 10.47 12.77
C GLY A 101 -12.80 9.98 12.14
N VAL A 102 -12.77 9.52 10.89
CA VAL A 102 -13.94 8.99 10.17
C VAL A 102 -14.27 7.57 10.61
N ILE A 103 -13.24 6.75 10.82
CA ILE A 103 -13.34 5.39 11.37
C ILE A 103 -12.35 5.25 12.53
N SER A 104 -12.64 4.37 13.47
CA SER A 104 -11.72 4.07 14.56
C SER A 104 -10.52 3.24 14.08
N PHE A 105 -9.44 3.24 14.86
CA PHE A 105 -8.26 2.46 14.55
C PHE A 105 -8.53 0.95 14.52
N THR A 106 -9.33 0.46 15.48
CA THR A 106 -9.69 -0.95 15.57
C THR A 106 -10.58 -1.40 14.42
N GLU A 107 -11.61 -0.60 14.05
CA GLU A 107 -12.42 -0.87 12.86
C GLU A 107 -11.57 -0.92 11.58
N ALA A 108 -10.62 0.02 11.44
CA ALA A 108 -9.72 0.02 10.29
C ALA A 108 -8.80 -1.21 10.27
N LEU A 109 -8.31 -1.68 11.44
CA LEU A 109 -7.53 -2.90 11.55
C LEU A 109 -8.31 -4.12 11.05
N ASP A 110 -9.57 -4.24 11.43
CA ASP A 110 -10.44 -5.33 10.97
C ASP A 110 -10.67 -5.24 9.46
N LEU A 111 -11.00 -4.05 8.95
CA LEU A 111 -11.25 -3.81 7.53
C LEU A 111 -10.02 -4.13 6.66
N VAL A 112 -8.83 -3.63 7.01
CA VAL A 112 -7.62 -3.87 6.20
C VAL A 112 -7.16 -5.32 6.30
N THR A 113 -7.39 -5.99 7.43
CA THR A 113 -7.10 -7.42 7.59
C THR A 113 -8.01 -8.26 6.70
N GLN A 114 -9.30 -7.95 6.68
CA GLN A 114 -10.25 -8.62 5.78
C GLN A 114 -9.94 -8.32 4.31
N ARG A 115 -9.67 -7.06 3.97
CA ARG A 115 -9.26 -6.65 2.63
C ARG A 115 -8.03 -7.41 2.15
N ALA A 116 -7.01 -7.54 2.99
CA ALA A 116 -5.79 -8.26 2.66
C ALA A 116 -6.05 -9.74 2.34
N LYS A 117 -6.88 -10.41 3.14
CA LYS A 117 -7.29 -11.79 2.91
C LYS A 117 -8.07 -11.94 1.60
N LEU A 118 -9.04 -11.05 1.34
CA LEU A 118 -9.83 -11.08 0.12
C LEU A 118 -8.95 -10.85 -1.11
N MET A 119 -8.02 -9.89 -1.06
CA MET A 119 -7.08 -9.65 -2.15
C MET A 119 -6.17 -10.84 -2.41
N GLN A 120 -5.66 -11.50 -1.35
CA GLN A 120 -4.83 -12.69 -1.50
C GLN A 120 -5.60 -13.88 -2.09
N SER A 121 -6.88 -14.01 -1.73
CA SER A 121 -7.73 -15.12 -2.21
C SER A 121 -8.42 -14.84 -3.55
N ALA A 122 -8.39 -13.59 -4.04
CA ALA A 122 -9.09 -13.20 -5.26
C ALA A 122 -8.55 -13.89 -6.52
N VAL A 123 -7.25 -14.22 -6.51
CA VAL A 123 -6.57 -14.88 -7.63
C VAL A 123 -5.69 -16.00 -7.05
N PRO A 124 -5.72 -17.21 -7.64
CA PRO A 124 -4.83 -18.28 -7.22
C PRO A 124 -3.37 -17.87 -7.29
N ASP A 125 -2.54 -18.45 -6.40
CA ASP A 125 -1.12 -18.17 -6.37
C ASP A 125 -0.48 -18.41 -7.75
N GLN A 126 0.39 -17.50 -8.16
CA GLN A 126 1.14 -17.51 -9.42
C GLN A 126 0.31 -17.28 -10.71
N VAL A 127 -1.03 -17.22 -10.65
CA VAL A 127 -1.87 -16.93 -11.82
C VAL A 127 -1.89 -15.44 -12.14
N GLY A 128 -2.01 -14.60 -11.11
CA GLY A 128 -2.02 -13.15 -11.26
C GLY A 128 -0.65 -12.50 -11.15
N ALA A 129 -0.49 -11.35 -11.78
CA ALA A 129 0.66 -10.47 -11.62
C ALA A 129 0.25 -9.00 -11.76
N MET A 130 1.15 -8.12 -11.31
CA MET A 130 1.06 -6.68 -11.53
C MET A 130 2.41 -6.16 -12.01
N ALA A 131 2.39 -5.15 -12.89
CA ALA A 131 3.59 -4.48 -13.36
C ALA A 131 3.38 -2.96 -13.40
N ALA A 132 4.39 -2.21 -13.00
CA ALA A 132 4.39 -0.75 -13.13
C ALA A 132 5.00 -0.38 -14.50
N ILE A 133 4.21 0.27 -15.33
CA ILE A 133 4.63 0.79 -16.63
C ILE A 133 5.05 2.25 -16.40
N LEU A 134 6.31 2.55 -16.72
CA LEU A 134 6.91 3.85 -16.51
C LEU A 134 7.21 4.55 -17.82
N GLY A 135 6.99 5.86 -17.87
CA GLY A 135 7.40 6.71 -18.98
C GLY A 135 6.43 6.75 -20.17
N LEU A 136 5.28 6.08 -20.09
CA LEU A 136 4.21 6.16 -21.08
C LEU A 136 3.05 7.02 -20.58
N GLU A 137 2.41 7.71 -21.50
CA GLU A 137 1.12 8.37 -21.26
C GLU A 137 0.01 7.31 -21.05
N ASP A 138 -0.98 7.66 -20.24
CA ASP A 138 -2.06 6.77 -19.82
C ASP A 138 -2.77 6.09 -21.00
N GLU A 139 -3.08 6.87 -22.04
CA GLU A 139 -3.74 6.36 -23.26
C GLU A 139 -2.85 5.38 -24.04
N ALA A 140 -1.53 5.52 -23.97
CA ALA A 140 -0.62 4.57 -24.63
C ALA A 140 -0.63 3.23 -23.89
N VAL A 141 -0.65 3.24 -22.56
CA VAL A 141 -0.79 2.01 -21.75
C VAL A 141 -2.11 1.32 -22.05
N VAL A 142 -3.22 2.07 -22.06
CA VAL A 142 -4.55 1.53 -22.38
C VAL A 142 -4.54 0.88 -23.79
N ARG A 143 -3.97 1.55 -24.81
CA ARG A 143 -3.89 0.99 -26.17
C ARG A 143 -3.10 -0.31 -26.23
N VAL A 144 -1.98 -0.41 -25.53
CA VAL A 144 -1.19 -1.65 -25.50
C VAL A 144 -1.99 -2.78 -24.85
N CYS A 145 -2.67 -2.53 -23.71
CA CYS A 145 -3.53 -3.53 -23.08
C CYS A 145 -4.65 -4.00 -24.03
N GLN A 146 -5.29 -3.08 -24.75
CA GLN A 146 -6.39 -3.41 -25.66
C GLN A 146 -5.92 -4.11 -26.97
N ALA A 147 -4.69 -3.88 -27.39
CA ALA A 147 -4.15 -4.50 -28.61
C ALA A 147 -3.82 -5.99 -28.43
N VAL A 148 -3.64 -6.44 -27.21
CA VAL A 148 -3.37 -7.85 -26.89
C VAL A 148 -4.69 -8.62 -26.92
N GLN A 149 -4.85 -9.46 -27.97
CA GLN A 149 -6.02 -10.35 -28.08
C GLN A 149 -5.72 -11.66 -27.34
N SER A 150 -6.46 -11.94 -26.27
CA SER A 150 -6.31 -13.16 -25.46
C SER A 150 -7.60 -13.45 -24.72
N ASP A 151 -7.80 -14.71 -24.38
CA ASP A 151 -8.84 -15.12 -23.40
C ASP A 151 -8.41 -14.78 -21.95
N GLU A 152 -7.14 -14.41 -21.76
CA GLU A 152 -6.59 -13.93 -20.48
C GLU A 152 -6.81 -12.42 -20.32
N VAL A 153 -6.82 -11.95 -19.07
CA VAL A 153 -7.08 -10.54 -18.71
C VAL A 153 -5.77 -9.82 -18.44
N MET A 154 -5.60 -8.61 -19.03
CA MET A 154 -4.59 -7.63 -18.68
C MET A 154 -5.18 -6.23 -18.82
N GLU A 155 -5.28 -5.51 -17.67
CA GLU A 155 -5.94 -4.22 -17.60
C GLU A 155 -5.10 -3.17 -16.87
N PRO A 156 -5.15 -1.89 -17.27
CA PRO A 156 -4.61 -0.81 -16.47
C PRO A 156 -5.50 -0.58 -15.24
N VAL A 157 -4.92 -0.65 -14.05
CA VAL A 157 -5.69 -0.64 -12.79
C VAL A 157 -5.38 0.54 -11.88
N ASN A 158 -4.17 1.14 -11.96
CA ASN A 158 -3.81 2.32 -11.18
C ASN A 158 -3.13 3.37 -12.06
N PHE A 159 -3.75 4.51 -12.22
CA PHE A 159 -3.20 5.70 -12.85
C PHE A 159 -2.60 6.59 -11.75
N ASN A 160 -1.33 6.32 -11.39
CA ASN A 160 -0.73 6.90 -10.18
C ASN A 160 -0.24 8.34 -10.39
N SER A 161 0.34 8.61 -11.54
CA SER A 161 0.82 9.94 -11.95
C SER A 161 1.07 9.95 -13.45
N PRO A 162 1.21 11.12 -14.08
CA PRO A 162 1.66 11.17 -15.48
C PRO A 162 2.90 10.30 -15.69
N GLY A 163 2.81 9.36 -16.61
CA GLY A 163 3.90 8.42 -16.92
C GLY A 163 4.10 7.28 -15.91
N GLN A 164 3.14 7.01 -15.02
CA GLN A 164 3.17 5.82 -14.17
C GLN A 164 1.78 5.19 -14.04
N VAL A 165 1.60 4.09 -14.73
CA VAL A 165 0.38 3.26 -14.68
C VAL A 165 0.73 1.85 -14.23
N VAL A 166 -0.05 1.28 -13.33
CA VAL A 166 0.06 -0.14 -12.96
C VAL A 166 -0.96 -0.93 -13.78
N ILE A 167 -0.48 -2.00 -14.40
CA ILE A 167 -1.31 -3.02 -15.04
C ILE A 167 -1.43 -4.24 -14.15
N ALA A 168 -2.56 -4.93 -14.20
CA ALA A 168 -2.80 -6.18 -13.50
C ALA A 168 -3.51 -7.19 -14.42
N GLY A 169 -3.29 -8.46 -14.18
CA GLY A 169 -3.92 -9.52 -14.98
C GLY A 169 -3.21 -10.86 -14.85
N HIS A 170 -3.39 -11.72 -15.85
CA HIS A 170 -2.70 -13.00 -15.91
C HIS A 170 -1.20 -12.82 -16.09
N ARG A 171 -0.43 -13.50 -15.26
CA ARG A 171 1.04 -13.39 -15.22
C ARG A 171 1.67 -13.59 -16.60
N ASN A 172 1.30 -14.70 -17.28
CA ASN A 172 1.88 -15.03 -18.57
C ASN A 172 1.63 -13.93 -19.61
N LEU A 173 0.41 -13.40 -19.64
CA LEU A 173 0.04 -12.33 -20.57
C LEU A 173 0.81 -11.05 -20.29
N ILE A 174 0.96 -10.66 -19.02
CA ILE A 174 1.75 -9.51 -18.63
C ILE A 174 3.20 -9.70 -19.07
N GLU A 175 3.82 -10.84 -18.73
CA GLU A 175 5.22 -11.12 -19.07
C GLU A 175 5.47 -11.09 -20.58
N GLN A 176 4.57 -11.68 -21.40
CA GLN A 176 4.64 -11.66 -22.86
C GLN A 176 4.45 -10.26 -23.46
N SER A 177 3.71 -9.39 -22.78
CA SER A 177 3.40 -8.03 -23.26
C SER A 177 4.45 -6.99 -22.90
N LEU A 178 5.45 -7.30 -22.04
CA LEU A 178 6.46 -6.34 -21.60
C LEU A 178 7.24 -5.72 -22.75
N ASP A 179 7.53 -6.48 -23.79
CA ASP A 179 8.26 -5.96 -24.96
C ASP A 179 7.40 -4.99 -25.78
N SER A 180 6.09 -5.23 -25.89
CA SER A 180 5.17 -4.29 -26.54
C SER A 180 5.12 -2.94 -25.80
N PHE A 181 5.17 -2.94 -24.46
CA PHE A 181 5.28 -1.70 -23.68
C PHE A 181 6.61 -0.99 -23.90
N LYS A 182 7.73 -1.73 -23.99
CA LYS A 182 9.06 -1.14 -24.31
C LYS A 182 9.09 -0.54 -25.72
N GLU A 183 8.54 -1.25 -26.71
CA GLU A 183 8.41 -0.75 -28.09
C GLU A 183 7.56 0.52 -28.16
N ALA A 184 6.53 0.63 -27.31
CA ALA A 184 5.73 1.84 -27.17
C ALA A 184 6.46 2.98 -26.43
N GLY A 185 7.65 2.73 -25.85
CA GLY A 185 8.49 3.72 -25.19
C GLY A 185 8.56 3.63 -23.66
N ALA A 186 8.05 2.56 -23.05
CA ALA A 186 8.19 2.33 -21.59
C ALA A 186 9.67 2.12 -21.21
N LYS A 187 9.99 2.49 -19.96
CA LYS A 187 11.34 2.39 -19.36
C LYS A 187 11.47 1.10 -18.55
#